data_90ae00ccc64d208db31c5db57f07a65d
#
_entry.id   90ae00ccc64d208db31c5db57f07a65d
#
_cell.length_a   1.000
_cell.length_b   1.000
_cell.length_c   1.000
_cell.angle_alpha   90.00
_cell.angle_beta   90.00
_cell.angle_gamma   90.00
#
_symmetry.space_group_name_H-M   'P 1'
#
loop_
_entity.id
_entity.type
_entity.pdbx_description
1 polymer ?
#
loop_
_entity_poly.entity_id
_entity_poly.type
_entity_poly.pdbx_seq_one_letter_code
_entity_poly.pdbx_strand_id
1 'polypeptide(L)'
;MRYGLALFAAARRAVPFPVGRPVVRVFKLAADLLSPFGSGRGGMSVAVTTRHEHRVWSLLAESGDGPFIPAVAARALLRRAALPVGAGPAIEAITLDEAEAAMADLDVITERSAAPTSPIFPRALGTAFEALPDPVRQTHMTLGTSRWVGRCDVERGAGLWPRLLCALFRFPPAAKDIEVEVTKTVTARGETWLRRFGRHRFRSHLSLGSEGMRERFGPFVFSLGLQVRDDALHYPVSRGRLGPLPLPRWLMPVSVAREFASEGRFRFDVALLAPVTKRPLVRYRGFLTAKAPDDPTRPPSRDRR
;
A
#
# COMPACT_ATOMS: atom_id res chain seq x y z
N MET A 1 17.09 -11.09 -10.62
CA MET A 1 15.97 -12.01 -10.88
C MET A 1 14.60 -11.36 -10.77
N ARG A 2 14.26 -10.62 -9.72
CA ARG A 2 12.94 -9.97 -9.51
C ARG A 2 12.45 -9.10 -10.68
N TYR A 3 13.33 -8.28 -11.24
CA TYR A 3 12.98 -7.41 -12.38
C TYR A 3 12.80 -8.18 -13.70
N GLY A 4 13.57 -9.25 -13.93
CA GLY A 4 13.41 -10.11 -15.11
C GLY A 4 12.06 -10.85 -15.10
N LEU A 5 11.63 -11.39 -13.95
CA LEU A 5 10.32 -12.02 -13.80
C LEU A 5 9.18 -11.00 -13.95
N ALA A 6 9.33 -9.79 -13.44
CA ALA A 6 8.34 -8.73 -13.61
C ALA A 6 8.21 -8.29 -15.08
N LEU A 7 9.33 -8.17 -15.79
CA LEU A 7 9.35 -7.85 -17.21
C LEU A 7 8.71 -8.98 -18.05
N PHE A 8 9.04 -10.23 -17.75
CA PHE A 8 8.42 -11.39 -18.37
C PHE A 8 6.91 -11.47 -18.16
N ALA A 9 6.45 -11.21 -16.92
CA ALA A 9 5.03 -11.16 -16.61
C ALA A 9 4.31 -10.01 -17.34
N ALA A 10 4.96 -8.85 -17.49
CA ALA A 10 4.44 -7.73 -18.27
C ALA A 10 4.35 -8.06 -19.76
N ALA A 11 5.38 -8.68 -20.31
CA ALA A 11 5.41 -9.13 -21.71
C ALA A 11 4.30 -10.15 -22.00
N ARG A 12 4.08 -11.13 -21.12
CA ARG A 12 2.98 -12.10 -21.25
C ARG A 12 1.58 -11.50 -21.18
N ARG A 13 1.42 -10.38 -20.47
CA ARG A 13 0.14 -9.64 -20.46
C ARG A 13 -0.12 -8.90 -21.76
N ALA A 14 0.94 -8.41 -22.41
CA ALA A 14 0.83 -7.70 -23.68
C ALA A 14 0.66 -8.67 -24.88
N VAL A 15 1.38 -9.79 -24.84
CA VAL A 15 1.33 -10.83 -25.90
C VAL A 15 1.24 -12.20 -25.20
N PRO A 16 0.05 -12.83 -25.17
CA PRO A 16 -0.12 -14.14 -24.57
C PRO A 16 0.61 -15.20 -25.41
N PHE A 17 1.71 -15.73 -24.89
CA PHE A 17 2.44 -16.85 -25.47
C PHE A 17 2.54 -18.02 -24.50
N PRO A 18 2.52 -19.28 -24.96
CA PRO A 18 2.62 -20.45 -24.10
C PRO A 18 4.01 -20.55 -23.46
N VAL A 19 4.06 -20.89 -22.18
CA VAL A 19 5.32 -21.21 -21.49
C VAL A 19 5.70 -22.66 -21.84
N GLY A 20 6.32 -22.84 -22.99
CA GLY A 20 6.81 -24.12 -23.42
C GLY A 20 8.24 -24.43 -22.96
N ARG A 21 8.71 -25.64 -23.24
CA ARG A 21 10.08 -26.11 -22.94
C ARG A 21 11.21 -25.13 -23.29
N PRO A 22 11.18 -24.37 -24.43
CA PRO A 22 12.23 -23.41 -24.73
C PRO A 22 12.33 -22.29 -23.71
N VAL A 23 11.18 -21.73 -23.29
CA VAL A 23 11.12 -20.66 -22.26
C VAL A 23 11.68 -21.15 -20.92
N VAL A 24 11.32 -22.37 -20.51
CA VAL A 24 11.85 -22.99 -19.29
C VAL A 24 13.37 -23.18 -19.36
N ARG A 25 13.90 -23.60 -20.53
CA ARG A 25 15.36 -23.75 -20.75
C ARG A 25 16.09 -22.41 -20.63
N VAL A 26 15.53 -21.33 -21.21
CA VAL A 26 16.12 -19.99 -21.09
C VAL A 26 16.15 -19.53 -19.65
N PHE A 27 15.07 -19.74 -18.90
CA PHE A 27 15.04 -19.40 -17.46
C PHE A 27 16.01 -20.24 -16.65
N LYS A 28 16.14 -21.56 -16.96
CA LYS A 28 17.11 -22.42 -16.31
C LYS A 28 18.54 -21.95 -16.58
N LEU A 29 18.88 -21.68 -17.83
CA LEU A 29 20.21 -21.17 -18.19
C LEU A 29 20.53 -19.85 -17.49
N ALA A 30 19.57 -18.93 -17.43
CA ALA A 30 19.71 -17.66 -16.71
C ALA A 30 19.88 -17.89 -15.20
N ALA A 31 19.15 -18.83 -14.60
CA ALA A 31 19.30 -19.20 -13.19
C ALA A 31 20.67 -19.81 -12.92
N ASP A 32 21.13 -20.73 -13.76
CA ASP A 32 22.43 -21.40 -13.62
C ASP A 32 23.58 -20.35 -13.76
N LEU A 33 23.46 -19.40 -14.69
CA LEU A 33 24.43 -18.32 -14.90
C LEU A 33 24.48 -17.34 -13.71
N LEU A 34 23.35 -17.09 -13.05
CA LEU A 34 23.24 -16.19 -11.91
C LEU A 34 23.48 -16.90 -10.57
N SER A 35 23.52 -18.22 -10.55
CA SER A 35 23.71 -19.02 -9.34
C SER A 35 24.97 -18.65 -8.53
N PRO A 36 26.14 -18.38 -9.14
CA PRO A 36 27.34 -17.96 -8.40
C PRO A 36 27.21 -16.62 -7.66
N PHE A 37 26.24 -15.78 -8.07
CA PHE A 37 25.94 -14.50 -7.45
C PHE A 37 24.78 -14.60 -6.44
N GLY A 38 24.23 -15.80 -6.25
CA GLY A 38 23.19 -16.09 -5.27
C GLY A 38 23.76 -16.39 -3.89
N SER A 39 22.93 -16.28 -2.87
CA SER A 39 23.23 -16.81 -1.54
C SER A 39 22.31 -18.00 -1.26
N GLY A 40 22.78 -18.96 -0.41
CA GLY A 40 21.94 -20.04 0.11
C GLY A 40 20.87 -19.58 1.11
N ARG A 41 20.64 -18.27 1.20
CA ARG A 41 19.72 -17.64 2.16
C ARG A 41 18.38 -17.32 1.52
N GLY A 42 17.30 -17.65 2.22
CA GLY A 42 15.94 -17.32 1.83
C GLY A 42 15.18 -16.71 3.01
N GLY A 43 14.42 -15.66 2.78
CA GLY A 43 13.66 -15.04 3.86
C GLY A 43 12.21 -14.79 3.47
N MET A 44 11.32 -14.87 4.45
CA MET A 44 9.92 -14.45 4.32
C MET A 44 9.47 -13.70 5.57
N SER A 45 8.46 -12.89 5.41
CA SER A 45 7.83 -12.19 6.52
C SER A 45 6.31 -12.16 6.30
N VAL A 46 5.58 -12.46 7.36
CA VAL A 46 4.12 -12.39 7.42
C VAL A 46 3.75 -11.30 8.40
N ALA A 47 2.94 -10.36 7.95
CA ALA A 47 2.46 -9.26 8.78
C ALA A 47 0.93 -9.30 8.85
N VAL A 48 0.40 -9.29 10.06
CA VAL A 48 -1.03 -9.23 10.33
C VAL A 48 -1.31 -7.94 11.11
N THR A 49 -2.23 -7.14 10.60
CA THR A 49 -2.65 -5.90 11.25
C THR A 49 -4.12 -6.00 11.63
N THR A 50 -4.39 -5.90 12.92
CA THR A 50 -5.74 -5.79 13.47
C THR A 50 -6.03 -4.34 13.88
N ARG A 51 -7.20 -4.07 14.47
CA ARG A 51 -7.52 -2.76 15.05
C ARG A 51 -6.65 -2.41 16.26
N HIS A 52 -6.12 -3.40 16.95
CA HIS A 52 -5.41 -3.21 18.22
C HIS A 52 -3.91 -3.42 18.10
N GLU A 53 -3.49 -4.27 17.17
CA GLU A 53 -2.13 -4.76 17.13
C GLU A 53 -1.65 -5.03 15.71
N HIS A 54 -0.38 -4.76 15.49
CA HIS A 54 0.38 -5.15 14.31
C HIS A 54 1.40 -6.21 14.73
N ARG A 55 1.24 -7.42 14.20
CA ARG A 55 2.14 -8.56 14.43
C ARG A 55 2.93 -8.86 13.19
N VAL A 56 4.21 -9.09 13.35
CA VAL A 56 5.09 -9.54 12.27
C VAL A 56 5.79 -10.81 12.73
N TRP A 57 5.74 -11.81 11.88
CA TRP A 57 6.56 -12.98 11.97
C TRP A 57 7.51 -13.00 10.78
N SER A 58 8.80 -13.15 11.04
CA SER A 58 9.84 -13.21 10.03
C SER A 58 10.62 -14.50 10.16
N LEU A 59 11.05 -15.02 9.02
CA LEU A 59 11.86 -16.22 8.93
C LEU A 59 13.03 -15.95 7.99
N LEU A 60 14.22 -16.36 8.40
CA LEU A 60 15.43 -16.42 7.58
C LEU A 60 15.91 -17.85 7.57
N ALA A 61 15.90 -18.51 6.42
CA ALA A 61 16.52 -19.81 6.19
C ALA A 61 17.93 -19.59 5.65
N GLU A 62 18.90 -20.24 6.26
CA GLU A 62 20.30 -20.23 5.88
C GLU A 62 20.69 -21.61 5.30
N SER A 63 21.95 -21.78 4.94
CA SER A 63 22.55 -23.06 4.51
C SER A 63 21.80 -23.83 3.41
N GLY A 64 20.92 -23.15 2.67
CA GLY A 64 20.13 -23.80 1.60
C GLY A 64 18.82 -24.43 2.05
N ASP A 65 18.38 -24.23 3.29
CA ASP A 65 17.18 -24.86 3.85
C ASP A 65 15.85 -24.22 3.40
N GLY A 66 15.91 -23.09 2.68
CA GLY A 66 14.72 -22.43 2.13
C GLY A 66 13.72 -23.34 1.40
N PRO A 67 14.15 -24.29 0.53
CA PRO A 67 13.25 -25.22 -0.15
C PRO A 67 12.42 -26.14 0.75
N PHE A 68 12.82 -26.37 2.02
CA PHE A 68 12.09 -27.21 2.97
C PHE A 68 10.92 -26.46 3.66
N ILE A 69 10.94 -25.13 3.65
CA ILE A 69 9.91 -24.29 4.32
C ILE A 69 8.49 -24.59 3.84
N PRO A 70 8.19 -24.79 2.53
CA PRO A 70 6.84 -25.14 2.09
C PRO A 70 6.28 -26.43 2.67
N ALA A 71 7.15 -27.37 3.09
CA ALA A 71 6.73 -28.64 3.67
C ALA A 71 6.49 -28.60 5.20
N VAL A 72 6.79 -27.48 5.86
CA VAL A 72 6.72 -27.35 7.33
C VAL A 72 5.33 -27.63 7.88
N ALA A 73 4.27 -27.16 7.21
CA ALA A 73 2.91 -27.43 7.65
C ALA A 73 2.58 -28.95 7.65
N ALA A 74 3.01 -29.66 6.60
CA ALA A 74 2.83 -31.10 6.54
C ALA A 74 3.68 -31.82 7.61
N ARG A 75 4.92 -31.36 7.83
CA ARG A 75 5.79 -31.91 8.91
C ARG A 75 5.17 -31.72 10.30
N ALA A 76 4.59 -30.56 10.57
CA ALA A 76 3.91 -30.29 11.84
C ALA A 76 2.69 -31.19 12.04
N LEU A 77 1.87 -31.39 11.01
CA LEU A 77 0.73 -32.30 11.06
C LEU A 77 1.15 -33.76 11.31
N LEU A 78 2.17 -34.23 10.61
CA LEU A 78 2.68 -35.62 10.75
C LEU A 78 3.28 -35.91 12.14
N ARG A 79 3.63 -34.92 12.93
CA ARG A 79 4.09 -35.04 14.30
C ARG A 79 2.96 -35.21 15.33
N ARG A 80 1.72 -35.00 14.93
CA ARG A 80 0.55 -35.17 15.82
C ARG A 80 0.22 -36.65 16.00
N ALA A 81 -0.22 -36.99 17.19
CA ALA A 81 -0.66 -38.37 17.51
C ALA A 81 -1.91 -38.79 16.75
N ALA A 82 -2.75 -37.81 16.35
CA ALA A 82 -3.96 -38.05 15.57
C ALA A 82 -4.13 -36.92 14.52
N LEU A 83 -4.52 -37.32 13.32
CA LEU A 83 -4.86 -36.38 12.25
C LEU A 83 -6.39 -36.28 12.13
N PRO A 84 -6.94 -35.08 11.77
CA PRO A 84 -8.34 -34.97 11.47
C PRO A 84 -8.68 -35.80 10.25
N VAL A 85 -9.85 -36.46 10.30
CA VAL A 85 -10.35 -37.30 9.20
C VAL A 85 -11.09 -36.43 8.21
N GLY A 86 -10.80 -36.59 6.92
CA GLY A 86 -11.50 -35.89 5.84
C GLY A 86 -10.57 -35.02 4.99
N ALA A 87 -11.18 -34.33 4.03
CA ALA A 87 -10.50 -33.37 3.17
C ALA A 87 -11.20 -32.00 3.30
N GLY A 88 -10.40 -30.95 3.47
CA GLY A 88 -10.90 -29.59 3.63
C GLY A 88 -9.77 -28.54 3.57
N PRO A 89 -10.11 -27.26 3.63
CA PRO A 89 -9.10 -26.22 3.72
C PRO A 89 -8.32 -26.36 5.03
N ALA A 90 -6.99 -26.24 4.98
CA ALA A 90 -6.08 -26.35 6.12
C ALA A 90 -6.04 -25.06 6.99
N ILE A 91 -7.18 -24.38 7.16
CA ILE A 91 -7.33 -23.20 8.01
C ILE A 91 -7.24 -23.66 9.46
N GLU A 92 -6.35 -23.02 10.25
CA GLU A 92 -6.11 -23.34 11.67
C GLU A 92 -5.64 -24.80 11.90
N ALA A 93 -5.20 -25.48 10.84
CA ALA A 93 -4.74 -26.86 10.94
C ALA A 93 -3.50 -27.03 11.82
N ILE A 94 -2.66 -26.00 11.91
CA ILE A 94 -1.48 -25.96 12.79
C ILE A 94 -1.37 -24.58 13.45
N THR A 95 -0.73 -24.55 14.62
CA THR A 95 -0.32 -23.30 15.27
C THR A 95 1.03 -22.83 14.76
N LEU A 96 1.39 -21.56 15.02
CA LEU A 96 2.71 -21.03 14.68
C LEU A 96 3.81 -21.75 15.49
N ASP A 97 3.55 -22.09 16.75
CA ASP A 97 4.50 -22.82 17.61
C ASP A 97 4.77 -24.22 17.07
N GLU A 98 3.74 -24.92 16.58
CA GLU A 98 3.91 -26.23 15.92
C GLU A 98 4.72 -26.11 14.63
N ALA A 99 4.51 -25.03 13.87
CA ALA A 99 5.29 -24.77 12.66
C ALA A 99 6.78 -24.53 13.00
N GLU A 100 7.07 -23.68 14.00
CA GLU A 100 8.44 -23.42 14.44
C GLU A 100 9.11 -24.70 15.02
N ALA A 101 8.39 -25.46 15.84
CA ALA A 101 8.89 -26.75 16.33
C ALA A 101 9.19 -27.71 15.18
N ALA A 102 8.41 -27.69 14.09
CA ALA A 102 8.65 -28.55 12.92
C ALA A 102 9.88 -28.14 12.10
N MET A 103 10.48 -26.96 12.35
CA MET A 103 11.70 -26.45 11.72
C MET A 103 12.95 -26.60 12.61
N ALA A 104 12.85 -27.17 13.79
CA ALA A 104 13.94 -27.20 14.76
C ALA A 104 15.24 -27.92 14.29
N ASP A 105 15.15 -28.74 13.25
CA ASP A 105 16.28 -29.43 12.61
C ASP A 105 16.82 -28.69 11.37
N LEU A 106 16.25 -27.54 11.02
CA LEU A 106 16.66 -26.69 9.90
C LEU A 106 17.47 -25.50 10.40
N ASP A 107 18.36 -25.01 9.56
CA ASP A 107 19.11 -23.76 9.82
C ASP A 107 18.21 -22.54 9.51
N VAL A 108 17.27 -22.29 10.44
CA VAL A 108 16.23 -21.28 10.30
C VAL A 108 16.16 -20.42 11.55
N ILE A 109 16.20 -19.11 11.34
CA ILE A 109 16.00 -18.11 12.39
C ILE A 109 14.60 -17.54 12.26
N THR A 110 13.81 -17.55 13.32
CA THR A 110 12.50 -16.94 13.39
C THR A 110 12.47 -15.77 14.36
N GLU A 111 11.72 -14.74 14.03
CA GLU A 111 11.50 -13.57 14.88
C GLU A 111 10.02 -13.22 14.91
N ARG A 112 9.50 -12.96 16.10
CA ARG A 112 8.14 -12.47 16.34
C ARG A 112 8.20 -11.06 16.91
N SER A 113 7.47 -10.15 16.34
CA SER A 113 7.28 -8.80 16.90
C SER A 113 5.80 -8.42 16.93
N ALA A 114 5.43 -7.67 17.95
CA ALA A 114 4.10 -7.13 18.12
C ALA A 114 4.20 -5.66 18.55
N ALA A 115 3.37 -4.82 17.97
CA ALA A 115 3.28 -3.41 18.33
C ALA A 115 1.81 -2.96 18.28
N PRO A 116 1.38 -2.04 19.15
CA PRO A 116 0.06 -1.45 19.07
C PRO A 116 -0.18 -0.79 17.71
N THR A 117 -1.36 -1.01 17.13
CA THR A 117 -1.76 -0.29 15.93
C THR A 117 -2.04 1.16 16.31
N SER A 118 -1.29 2.09 15.76
CA SER A 118 -1.43 3.51 16.01
C SER A 118 -1.60 4.27 14.70
N PRO A 119 -2.67 5.08 14.55
CA PRO A 119 -2.87 5.90 13.38
C PRO A 119 -1.69 6.84 13.14
N ILE A 120 -1.33 7.04 11.88
CA ILE A 120 -0.12 7.78 11.51
C ILE A 120 -0.27 9.29 11.74
N PHE A 121 -1.48 9.85 11.56
CA PHE A 121 -1.72 11.29 11.66
C PHE A 121 -1.65 11.83 13.09
N PRO A 122 -2.27 11.20 14.11
CA PRO A 122 -2.04 11.61 15.51
C PRO A 122 -0.57 11.58 15.90
N ARG A 123 0.19 10.59 15.43
CA ARG A 123 1.63 10.50 15.70
C ARG A 123 2.43 11.59 14.99
N ALA A 124 2.02 11.99 13.80
CA ALA A 124 2.71 13.02 13.01
C ALA A 124 2.43 14.44 13.51
N LEU A 125 1.22 14.69 14.02
CA LEU A 125 0.75 16.01 14.43
C LEU A 125 0.84 16.25 15.94
N GLY A 126 0.92 15.17 16.75
CA GLY A 126 0.89 15.28 18.22
C GLY A 126 -0.39 15.98 18.70
N THR A 127 -0.23 16.93 19.61
CA THR A 127 -1.35 17.70 20.18
C THR A 127 -2.11 18.54 19.16
N ALA A 128 -1.49 18.94 18.07
CA ALA A 128 -2.18 19.68 17.00
C ALA A 128 -3.28 18.86 16.31
N PHE A 129 -3.22 17.52 16.41
CA PHE A 129 -4.27 16.65 15.86
C PHE A 129 -5.63 16.89 16.53
N GLU A 130 -5.65 17.17 17.82
CA GLU A 130 -6.89 17.41 18.60
C GLU A 130 -7.58 18.73 18.22
N ALA A 131 -6.84 19.67 17.65
CA ALA A 131 -7.40 20.93 17.16
C ALA A 131 -8.15 20.79 15.82
N LEU A 132 -8.07 19.63 15.17
CA LEU A 132 -8.81 19.38 13.93
C LEU A 132 -10.30 19.13 14.20
N PRO A 133 -11.20 19.57 13.31
CA PRO A 133 -12.62 19.24 13.39
C PRO A 133 -12.86 17.71 13.38
N ASP A 134 -13.90 17.26 14.09
CA ASP A 134 -14.24 15.84 14.20
C ASP A 134 -14.30 15.06 12.89
N PRO A 135 -14.95 15.55 11.81
CA PRO A 135 -14.97 14.83 10.55
C PRO A 135 -13.58 14.62 9.95
N VAL A 136 -12.64 15.56 10.16
CA VAL A 136 -11.25 15.43 9.70
C VAL A 136 -10.50 14.42 10.56
N ARG A 137 -10.63 14.50 11.89
CA ARG A 137 -10.02 13.54 12.81
C ARG A 137 -10.48 12.12 12.52
N GLN A 138 -11.79 11.89 12.37
CA GLN A 138 -12.36 10.57 12.07
C GLN A 138 -11.77 9.96 10.80
N THR A 139 -11.56 10.78 9.76
CA THR A 139 -10.96 10.32 8.50
C THR A 139 -9.52 9.82 8.69
N HIS A 140 -8.81 10.31 9.69
CA HIS A 140 -7.40 10.02 9.96
C HIS A 140 -7.17 9.08 11.15
N MET A 141 -8.24 8.64 11.82
CA MET A 141 -8.18 7.62 12.88
C MET A 141 -8.36 6.20 12.32
N THR A 142 -7.62 5.87 11.27
CA THR A 142 -7.71 4.54 10.64
C THR A 142 -7.01 3.49 11.50
N LEU A 143 -7.78 2.49 11.93
CA LEU A 143 -7.30 1.29 12.61
C LEU A 143 -7.63 0.07 11.72
N GLY A 144 -6.63 -0.52 11.10
CA GLY A 144 -6.81 -1.61 10.13
C GLY A 144 -7.16 -1.09 8.73
N THR A 145 -8.38 -1.34 8.25
CA THR A 145 -8.85 -0.85 6.95
C THR A 145 -10.11 -0.02 7.14
N SER A 146 -10.12 1.19 6.56
CA SER A 146 -11.30 2.05 6.49
C SER A 146 -11.64 2.41 5.05
N ARG A 147 -12.93 2.55 4.75
CA ARG A 147 -13.43 2.94 3.43
C ARG A 147 -14.25 4.22 3.56
N TRP A 148 -13.98 5.14 2.67
CA TRP A 148 -14.64 6.44 2.60
C TRP A 148 -15.17 6.63 1.19
N VAL A 149 -16.43 7.03 1.06
CA VAL A 149 -17.11 7.23 -0.22
C VAL A 149 -17.71 8.62 -0.30
N GLY A 150 -17.77 9.16 -1.49
CA GLY A 150 -18.36 10.47 -1.71
C GLY A 150 -18.36 10.87 -3.17
N ARG A 151 -18.39 12.17 -3.42
CA ARG A 151 -18.40 12.73 -4.77
C ARG A 151 -17.43 13.90 -4.86
N CYS A 152 -16.89 14.11 -6.04
CA CYS A 152 -15.96 15.22 -6.27
C CYS A 152 -15.99 15.74 -7.71
N ASP A 153 -15.55 16.96 -7.85
CA ASP A 153 -15.17 17.57 -9.11
C ASP A 153 -13.68 17.39 -9.34
N VAL A 154 -13.30 17.08 -10.56
CA VAL A 154 -11.92 16.99 -11.01
C VAL A 154 -11.72 18.01 -12.13
N GLU A 155 -10.81 18.94 -11.91
CA GLU A 155 -10.36 19.90 -12.90
C GLU A 155 -8.94 19.55 -13.36
N ARG A 156 -8.66 19.71 -14.64
CA ARG A 156 -7.30 19.52 -15.19
C ARG A 156 -6.80 20.79 -15.84
N GLY A 157 -5.53 21.06 -15.65
CA GLY A 157 -4.86 22.11 -16.40
C GLY A 157 -4.77 21.81 -17.89
N ALA A 158 -4.81 22.89 -18.68
CA ALA A 158 -4.61 22.82 -20.12
C ALA A 158 -3.13 22.68 -20.50
N GLY A 159 -2.84 22.05 -21.65
CA GLY A 159 -1.51 21.93 -22.24
C GLY A 159 -0.88 20.53 -22.13
N LEU A 160 0.28 20.37 -22.74
CA LEU A 160 0.98 19.07 -22.85
C LEU A 160 1.55 18.62 -21.51
N TRP A 161 2.16 19.51 -20.72
CA TRP A 161 2.77 19.18 -19.44
C TRP A 161 1.76 18.63 -18.41
N PRO A 162 0.62 19.30 -18.15
CA PRO A 162 -0.43 18.74 -17.30
C PRO A 162 -0.91 17.37 -17.80
N ARG A 163 -1.07 17.18 -19.10
CA ARG A 163 -1.47 15.88 -19.68
C ARG A 163 -0.44 14.78 -19.39
N LEU A 164 0.85 15.07 -19.63
CA LEU A 164 1.93 14.11 -19.39
C LEU A 164 2.06 13.73 -17.92
N LEU A 165 2.09 14.72 -17.03
CA LEU A 165 2.21 14.49 -15.60
C LEU A 165 0.98 13.77 -15.03
N CYS A 166 -0.23 14.15 -15.47
CA CYS A 166 -1.43 13.45 -15.07
C CYS A 166 -1.47 11.99 -15.57
N ALA A 167 -0.93 11.70 -16.74
CA ALA A 167 -0.80 10.34 -17.24
C ALA A 167 0.23 9.53 -16.43
N LEU A 168 1.39 10.13 -16.12
CA LEU A 168 2.46 9.52 -15.33
C LEU A 168 1.97 9.12 -13.92
N PHE A 169 1.24 9.99 -13.24
CA PHE A 169 0.70 9.74 -11.91
C PHE A 169 -0.68 9.05 -11.94
N ARG A 170 -1.22 8.76 -13.12
CA ARG A 170 -2.54 8.14 -13.32
C ARG A 170 -3.69 8.92 -12.69
N PHE A 171 -3.57 10.24 -12.65
CA PHE A 171 -4.64 11.09 -12.15
C PHE A 171 -5.90 11.00 -13.03
N PRO A 172 -7.12 11.11 -12.45
CA PRO A 172 -8.36 10.98 -13.19
C PRO A 172 -8.54 12.13 -14.21
N PRO A 173 -9.27 11.92 -15.32
CA PRO A 173 -9.64 13.00 -16.25
C PRO A 173 -10.52 14.05 -15.59
N ALA A 174 -10.65 15.22 -16.21
CA ALA A 174 -11.59 16.23 -15.77
C ALA A 174 -13.02 15.67 -15.82
N ALA A 175 -13.75 15.85 -14.74
CA ALA A 175 -15.13 15.39 -14.59
C ALA A 175 -15.81 16.18 -13.48
N LYS A 176 -17.13 16.31 -13.55
CA LYS A 176 -17.96 16.89 -12.49
C LYS A 176 -18.75 15.82 -11.79
N ASP A 177 -18.91 15.98 -10.48
CA ASP A 177 -19.76 15.17 -9.63
C ASP A 177 -19.53 13.65 -9.82
N ILE A 178 -18.25 13.23 -9.90
CA ILE A 178 -17.90 11.82 -10.03
C ILE A 178 -17.84 11.14 -8.67
N GLU A 179 -18.14 9.86 -8.67
CA GLU A 179 -17.98 9.02 -7.49
C GLU A 179 -16.50 8.88 -7.12
N VAL A 180 -16.19 9.09 -5.85
CA VAL A 180 -14.86 8.91 -5.28
C VAL A 180 -14.91 7.93 -4.11
N GLU A 181 -13.98 7.00 -4.08
CA GLU A 181 -13.77 6.08 -2.97
C GLU A 181 -12.30 6.15 -2.54
N VAL A 182 -12.08 6.23 -1.24
CA VAL A 182 -10.75 6.17 -0.64
C VAL A 182 -10.72 5.01 0.35
N THR A 183 -9.93 3.99 0.06
CA THR A 183 -9.64 2.90 0.98
C THR A 183 -8.29 3.16 1.62
N LYS A 184 -8.27 3.28 2.93
CA LYS A 184 -7.06 3.43 3.75
C LYS A 184 -6.80 2.12 4.47
N THR A 185 -5.58 1.61 4.39
CA THR A 185 -5.18 0.36 5.04
C THR A 185 -3.90 0.61 5.82
N VAL A 186 -3.93 0.35 7.11
CA VAL A 186 -2.75 0.41 7.98
C VAL A 186 -1.82 -0.74 7.63
N THR A 187 -0.53 -0.47 7.62
CA THR A 187 0.53 -1.43 7.37
C THR A 187 1.63 -1.25 8.43
N ALA A 188 2.55 -2.19 8.53
CA ALA A 188 3.71 -2.10 9.43
C ALA A 188 4.51 -0.79 9.30
N ARG A 189 4.49 -0.17 8.12
CA ARG A 189 5.33 0.98 7.78
C ARG A 189 4.55 2.28 7.57
N GLY A 190 3.24 2.30 7.90
CA GLY A 190 2.38 3.46 7.70
C GLY A 190 1.01 3.10 7.14
N GLU A 191 0.46 3.89 6.24
CA GLU A 191 -0.84 3.68 5.63
C GLU A 191 -0.75 3.61 4.11
N THR A 192 -1.50 2.71 3.51
CA THR A 192 -1.71 2.67 2.06
C THR A 192 -3.07 3.27 1.73
N TRP A 193 -3.09 4.25 0.86
CA TRP A 193 -4.30 4.90 0.37
C TRP A 193 -4.56 4.51 -1.08
N LEU A 194 -5.63 3.77 -1.32
CA LEU A 194 -6.15 3.49 -2.65
C LEU A 194 -7.30 4.47 -2.94
N ARG A 195 -7.10 5.36 -3.89
CA ARG A 195 -8.10 6.33 -4.33
C ARG A 195 -8.68 5.89 -5.66
N ARG A 196 -10.00 5.79 -5.74
CA ARG A 196 -10.76 5.46 -6.94
C ARG A 196 -11.67 6.62 -7.29
N PHE A 197 -11.59 7.09 -8.53
CA PHE A 197 -12.39 8.14 -9.12
C PHE A 197 -13.09 7.55 -10.36
N GLY A 198 -14.32 7.10 -10.21
CA GLY A 198 -14.99 6.30 -11.24
C GLY A 198 -14.14 5.08 -11.65
N ARG A 199 -13.67 5.04 -12.90
CA ARG A 199 -12.81 3.96 -13.44
C ARG A 199 -11.32 4.14 -13.15
N HIS A 200 -10.89 5.34 -12.77
CA HIS A 200 -9.48 5.66 -12.53
C HIS A 200 -9.09 5.37 -11.09
N ARG A 201 -7.93 4.77 -10.91
CA ARG A 201 -7.41 4.47 -9.58
C ARG A 201 -5.92 4.74 -9.50
N PHE A 202 -5.50 5.26 -8.38
CA PHE A 202 -4.09 5.39 -8.01
C PHE A 202 -3.89 5.10 -6.52
N ARG A 203 -2.68 4.74 -6.19
CA ARG A 203 -2.32 4.35 -4.83
C ARG A 203 -1.09 5.12 -4.38
N SER A 204 -1.11 5.55 -3.14
CA SER A 204 0.05 6.08 -2.43
C SER A 204 0.28 5.31 -1.13
N HIS A 205 1.47 5.48 -0.58
CA HIS A 205 1.83 4.95 0.73
C HIS A 205 2.39 6.09 1.58
N LEU A 206 1.72 6.34 2.72
CA LEU A 206 2.14 7.31 3.71
C LEU A 206 2.97 6.61 4.79
N SER A 207 4.06 7.22 5.20
CA SER A 207 4.93 6.72 6.27
C SER A 207 5.47 7.87 7.11
N LEU A 208 5.73 7.60 8.38
CA LEU A 208 6.37 8.55 9.28
C LEU A 208 7.85 8.20 9.40
N GLY A 209 8.69 9.16 9.10
CA GLY A 209 10.14 9.05 9.26
C GLY A 209 10.66 10.10 10.25
N SER A 210 11.97 10.15 10.46
CA SER A 210 12.64 11.14 11.35
C SER A 210 12.38 12.59 10.96
N GLU A 211 12.11 12.84 9.67
CA GLU A 211 11.86 14.19 9.13
C GLU A 211 10.35 14.47 8.93
N GLY A 212 9.46 13.71 9.55
CA GLY A 212 8.01 13.86 9.45
C GLY A 212 7.34 12.92 8.43
N MET A 213 6.16 13.32 7.98
CA MET A 213 5.32 12.52 7.08
C MET A 213 5.89 12.48 5.68
N ARG A 214 5.85 11.31 5.05
CA ARG A 214 6.23 11.09 3.66
C ARG A 214 5.11 10.38 2.91
N GLU A 215 4.88 10.79 1.67
CA GLU A 215 3.96 10.11 0.76
C GLU A 215 4.70 9.61 -0.48
N ARG A 216 4.54 8.34 -0.81
CA ARG A 216 5.18 7.67 -1.94
C ARG A 216 4.17 7.31 -3.01
N PHE A 217 4.45 7.73 -4.24
CA PHE A 217 3.75 7.39 -5.48
C PHE A 217 4.69 6.65 -6.42
N GLY A 218 4.64 5.32 -6.45
CA GLY A 218 5.59 4.54 -7.24
C GLY A 218 7.04 4.83 -6.85
N PRO A 219 7.89 5.34 -7.77
CA PRO A 219 9.27 5.69 -7.46
C PRO A 219 9.43 7.07 -6.82
N PHE A 220 8.40 7.91 -6.80
CA PHE A 220 8.43 9.25 -6.22
C PHE A 220 8.10 9.22 -4.73
N VAL A 221 8.86 9.96 -3.95
CA VAL A 221 8.64 10.16 -2.50
C VAL A 221 8.63 11.65 -2.22
N PHE A 222 7.58 12.13 -1.57
CA PHE A 222 7.43 13.52 -1.17
C PHE A 222 7.37 13.63 0.36
N SER A 223 8.09 14.59 0.93
CA SER A 223 7.98 14.94 2.35
C SER A 223 6.88 15.99 2.49
N LEU A 224 5.95 15.72 3.40
CA LEU A 224 4.79 16.55 3.69
C LEU A 224 5.01 17.30 5.00
N GLY A 225 4.93 18.61 4.97
CA GLY A 225 4.95 19.46 6.15
C GLY A 225 3.54 19.68 6.68
N LEU A 226 2.93 18.67 7.34
CA LEU A 226 1.57 18.77 7.83
C LEU A 226 1.39 19.98 8.75
N GLN A 227 0.33 20.76 8.54
CA GLN A 227 0.00 21.95 9.32
C GLN A 227 -1.49 21.98 9.63
N VAL A 228 -1.82 22.23 10.88
CA VAL A 228 -3.20 22.52 11.31
C VAL A 228 -3.34 24.02 11.44
N ARG A 229 -4.20 24.61 10.63
CA ARG A 229 -4.54 26.05 10.65
C ARG A 229 -5.91 26.27 10.03
N ASP A 230 -6.60 27.31 10.46
CA ASP A 230 -7.91 27.69 9.96
C ASP A 230 -8.91 26.52 9.95
N ASP A 231 -8.93 25.73 11.05
CA ASP A 231 -9.74 24.52 11.24
C ASP A 231 -9.59 23.49 10.09
N ALA A 232 -8.40 23.45 9.47
CA ALA A 232 -8.10 22.56 8.36
C ALA A 232 -6.72 21.93 8.50
N LEU A 233 -6.57 20.75 7.92
CA LEU A 233 -5.30 20.06 7.76
C LEU A 233 -4.73 20.39 6.38
N HIS A 234 -3.52 20.93 6.35
CA HIS A 234 -2.80 21.29 5.13
C HIS A 234 -1.61 20.36 4.87
N TYR A 235 -1.31 20.12 3.59
CA TYR A 235 -0.29 19.18 3.12
C TYR A 235 0.75 19.86 2.19
N PRO A 236 1.50 20.88 2.64
CA PRO A 236 2.55 21.45 1.80
C PRO A 236 3.65 20.42 1.55
N VAL A 237 4.10 20.32 0.30
CA VAL A 237 5.24 19.48 -0.09
C VAL A 237 6.52 20.28 0.15
N SER A 238 7.43 19.75 0.95
CA SER A 238 8.70 20.40 1.32
C SER A 238 9.90 19.88 0.52
N ARG A 239 9.95 18.57 0.28
CA ARG A 239 11.02 17.88 -0.45
C ARG A 239 10.43 16.77 -1.33
N GLY A 240 11.18 16.39 -2.39
CA GLY A 240 10.84 15.25 -3.25
C GLY A 240 12.08 14.47 -3.65
N ARG A 241 11.88 13.20 -3.97
CA ARG A 241 12.91 12.28 -4.49
C ARG A 241 12.32 11.39 -5.58
N LEU A 242 13.15 11.03 -6.55
CA LEU A 242 12.87 9.99 -7.53
C LEU A 242 13.83 8.83 -7.28
N GLY A 243 13.35 7.77 -6.64
CA GLY A 243 14.23 6.73 -6.11
C GLY A 243 15.24 7.30 -5.13
N PRO A 244 16.58 7.11 -5.34
CA PRO A 244 17.61 7.69 -4.49
C PRO A 244 17.90 9.18 -4.78
N LEU A 245 17.49 9.69 -5.95
CA LEU A 245 17.86 11.03 -6.42
C LEU A 245 16.92 12.11 -5.85
N PRO A 246 17.46 13.17 -5.21
CA PRO A 246 16.65 14.30 -4.77
C PRO A 246 16.11 15.08 -5.98
N LEU A 247 14.86 15.50 -5.90
CA LEU A 247 14.25 16.38 -6.91
C LEU A 247 14.64 17.83 -6.62
N PRO A 248 15.19 18.56 -7.61
CA PRO A 248 15.45 19.97 -7.45
C PRO A 248 14.16 20.76 -7.24
N ARG A 249 14.24 21.88 -6.51
CA ARG A 249 13.05 22.68 -6.14
C ARG A 249 12.20 23.12 -7.33
N TRP A 250 12.83 23.39 -8.46
CA TRP A 250 12.12 23.81 -9.68
C TRP A 250 11.36 22.66 -10.37
N LEU A 251 11.60 21.40 -10.02
CA LEU A 251 10.81 20.23 -10.45
C LEU A 251 9.74 19.82 -9.44
N MET A 252 9.71 20.44 -8.27
CA MET A 252 8.79 20.08 -7.21
C MET A 252 7.38 20.62 -7.49
N PRO A 253 6.34 19.78 -7.50
CA PRO A 253 4.97 20.27 -7.58
C PRO A 253 4.65 21.11 -6.34
N VAL A 254 3.90 22.18 -6.54
CA VAL A 254 3.33 22.92 -5.43
C VAL A 254 2.00 22.27 -5.07
N SER A 255 1.92 21.74 -3.87
CA SER A 255 0.68 21.18 -3.33
C SER A 255 -0.05 22.26 -2.52
N VAL A 256 -1.25 22.60 -2.96
CA VAL A 256 -2.23 23.38 -2.20
C VAL A 256 -3.36 22.43 -1.86
N ALA A 257 -3.14 21.63 -0.83
CA ALA A 257 -4.09 20.62 -0.40
C ALA A 257 -4.54 20.94 1.03
N ARG A 258 -5.86 20.93 1.22
CA ARG A 258 -6.47 21.10 2.54
C ARG A 258 -7.63 20.13 2.73
N GLU A 259 -7.79 19.67 3.95
CA GLU A 259 -8.92 18.88 4.41
C GLU A 259 -9.58 19.61 5.57
N PHE A 260 -10.89 19.76 5.53
CA PHE A 260 -11.65 20.57 6.47
C PHE A 260 -13.05 20.01 6.68
N ALA A 261 -13.76 20.53 7.66
CA ALA A 261 -15.18 20.22 7.87
C ALA A 261 -16.07 21.35 7.37
N SER A 262 -17.12 20.99 6.67
CA SER A 262 -18.21 21.93 6.30
C SER A 262 -19.53 21.18 6.34
N GLU A 263 -20.56 21.80 6.92
CA GLU A 263 -21.87 21.18 7.08
C GLU A 263 -21.83 19.82 7.80
N GLY A 264 -20.95 19.70 8.80
CA GLY A 264 -20.77 18.47 9.56
C GLY A 264 -20.11 17.30 8.77
N ARG A 265 -19.57 17.57 7.58
CA ARG A 265 -18.97 16.55 6.69
C ARG A 265 -17.49 16.84 6.44
N PHE A 266 -16.73 15.78 6.25
CA PHE A 266 -15.36 15.87 5.74
C PHE A 266 -15.35 16.34 4.30
N ARG A 267 -14.59 17.40 4.02
CA ARG A 267 -14.35 17.96 2.68
C ARG A 267 -12.86 18.04 2.40
N PHE A 268 -12.53 17.94 1.13
CA PHE A 268 -11.17 18.11 0.65
C PHE A 268 -11.11 19.03 -0.56
N ASP A 269 -10.03 19.78 -0.65
CA ASP A 269 -9.67 20.62 -1.81
C ASP A 269 -8.16 20.41 -2.04
N VAL A 270 -7.83 19.67 -3.06
CA VAL A 270 -6.45 19.28 -3.39
C VAL A 270 -6.10 19.83 -4.75
N ALA A 271 -5.22 20.82 -4.81
CA ALA A 271 -4.68 21.36 -6.04
C ALA A 271 -3.18 21.06 -6.12
N LEU A 272 -2.76 20.48 -7.24
CA LEU A 272 -1.36 20.34 -7.60
C LEU A 272 -1.04 21.31 -8.73
N LEU A 273 -0.05 22.15 -8.51
CA LEU A 273 0.40 23.16 -9.46
C LEU A 273 1.75 22.77 -10.06
N ALA A 274 1.96 23.14 -11.30
CA ALA A 274 3.23 22.95 -11.98
C ALA A 274 4.36 23.70 -11.26
N PRO A 275 5.57 23.09 -11.18
CA PRO A 275 6.65 23.64 -10.36
C PRO A 275 7.02 25.09 -10.70
N VAL A 276 7.26 25.38 -11.98
CA VAL A 276 7.74 26.69 -12.43
C VAL A 276 6.60 27.66 -12.72
N THR A 277 5.64 27.21 -13.53
CA THR A 277 4.55 28.08 -14.04
C THR A 277 3.43 28.32 -13.05
N LYS A 278 3.38 27.56 -11.95
CA LYS A 278 2.28 27.57 -10.97
C LYS A 278 0.89 27.33 -11.58
N ARG A 279 0.83 26.89 -12.84
CA ARG A 279 -0.43 26.55 -13.49
C ARG A 279 -1.01 25.27 -12.89
N PRO A 280 -2.32 25.15 -12.74
CA PRO A 280 -2.93 23.93 -12.25
C PRO A 280 -2.56 22.73 -13.11
N LEU A 281 -2.15 21.63 -12.48
CA LEU A 281 -2.00 20.31 -13.09
C LEU A 281 -3.30 19.54 -12.97
N VAL A 282 -3.78 19.45 -11.74
CA VAL A 282 -5.03 18.81 -11.39
C VAL A 282 -5.54 19.41 -10.08
N ARG A 283 -6.85 19.52 -9.95
CA ARG A 283 -7.54 19.89 -8.70
C ARG A 283 -8.72 18.97 -8.49
N TYR A 284 -8.89 18.47 -7.28
CA TYR A 284 -10.09 17.74 -6.86
C TYR A 284 -10.72 18.43 -5.67
N ARG A 285 -12.04 18.60 -5.72
CA ARG A 285 -12.82 19.17 -4.63
C ARG A 285 -14.03 18.28 -4.38
N GLY A 286 -14.26 17.93 -3.15
CA GLY A 286 -15.37 17.06 -2.84
C GLY A 286 -15.55 16.80 -1.35
N PHE A 287 -16.33 15.77 -1.07
CA PHE A 287 -16.58 15.29 0.29
C PHE A 287 -16.47 13.78 0.35
N LEU A 288 -16.23 13.27 1.55
CA LEU A 288 -16.27 11.84 1.86
C LEU A 288 -17.08 11.60 3.12
N THR A 289 -17.74 10.45 3.15
CA THR A 289 -18.41 9.90 4.33
C THR A 289 -17.88 8.49 4.59
N ALA A 290 -17.84 8.08 5.85
CA ALA A 290 -17.42 6.73 6.19
C ALA A 290 -18.39 5.71 5.58
N LYS A 291 -17.85 4.70 4.91
CA LYS A 291 -18.62 3.53 4.49
C LYS A 291 -18.55 2.49 5.60
N ALA A 292 -19.72 2.03 6.06
CA ALA A 292 -19.77 0.94 7.01
C ALA A 292 -18.98 -0.28 6.48
N PRO A 293 -18.34 -1.08 7.35
CA PRO A 293 -17.73 -2.33 6.95
C PRO A 293 -18.72 -3.18 6.17
N ASP A 294 -18.28 -3.79 5.06
CA ASP A 294 -19.14 -4.75 4.35
C ASP A 294 -19.46 -5.88 5.34
N ASP A 295 -20.75 -6.18 5.52
CA ASP A 295 -21.22 -7.28 6.35
C ASP A 295 -20.69 -8.59 5.73
N PRO A 296 -19.83 -9.36 6.40
CA PRO A 296 -19.26 -10.59 5.87
C PRO A 296 -20.34 -11.68 5.63
N THR A 297 -21.55 -11.50 6.15
CA THR A 297 -22.68 -12.44 5.98
C THR A 297 -23.51 -12.14 4.74
N ARG A 298 -23.31 -10.99 4.08
CA ARG A 298 -24.06 -10.61 2.89
C ARG A 298 -23.41 -11.20 1.64
N PRO A 299 -24.09 -12.05 0.87
CA PRO A 299 -23.56 -12.58 -0.38
C PRO A 299 -23.22 -11.45 -1.36
N PRO A 300 -22.15 -11.57 -2.16
CA PRO A 300 -21.75 -10.55 -3.11
C PRO A 300 -22.92 -10.23 -4.04
N SER A 301 -23.29 -8.94 -4.11
CA SER A 301 -24.30 -8.49 -5.07
C SER A 301 -23.82 -8.85 -6.48
N ARG A 302 -24.59 -9.70 -7.18
CA ARG A 302 -24.38 -9.98 -8.59
C ARG A 302 -24.66 -8.69 -9.36
N ASP A 303 -23.61 -7.91 -9.63
CA ASP A 303 -23.71 -6.84 -10.61
C ASP A 303 -24.10 -7.48 -11.94
N ARG A 304 -25.33 -7.20 -12.37
CA ARG A 304 -25.79 -7.53 -13.72
C ARG A 304 -24.92 -6.72 -14.70
N ARG A 305 -24.28 -7.43 -15.57
CA ARG A 305 -23.58 -6.87 -16.75
C ARG A 305 -24.57 -6.19 -17.68
#